data_9e63271c2d4ab644fa022e4a80d2bf89
#
_entry.id   9e63271c2d4ab644fa022e4a80d2bf89
#
_cell.length_a   1.000
_cell.length_b   1.000
_cell.length_c   1.000
_cell.angle_alpha   90.00
_cell.angle_beta   90.00
_cell.angle_gamma   90.00
#
_symmetry.space_group_name_H-M   'P 1'
#
loop_
_entity.id
_entity.type
_entity.pdbx_description
1 polymer ?
#
loop_
_entity_poly.entity_id
_entity_poly.type
_entity_poly.pdbx_seq_one_letter_code
_entity_poly.pdbx_strand_id
1 'polypeptide(L)'
;IVLPGGFSYGDYLRCGAIARFSPLINALDDFVKSGRRVLGICNGFQILTESGFLPGALTANKNLNFICDDVELDIVSSKGGWFNDGGEKQTIKLPIAHGEGRYHCDSDTLKKLVDNELIALRYKNNPNGSSFDIAGITNEKGNVLGLMPHPERACDETIGGTDGLFTLK
;
A
#
# COMPACT_ATOMS: atom_id res chain seq x y z
N ILE A 1 0.80 -6.99 12.50
CA ILE A 1 -0.60 -7.11 12.01
C ILE A 1 -0.59 -6.93 10.49
N VAL A 2 -1.38 -7.75 9.78
CA VAL A 2 -1.66 -7.56 8.35
C VAL A 2 -3.15 -7.24 8.19
N LEU A 3 -3.46 -6.17 7.48
CA LEU A 3 -4.78 -5.85 6.95
C LEU A 3 -4.80 -6.32 5.50
N PRO A 4 -5.49 -7.43 5.18
CA PRO A 4 -5.43 -8.04 3.85
C PRO A 4 -6.23 -7.25 2.81
N GLY A 5 -6.04 -7.63 1.55
CA GLY A 5 -6.93 -7.24 0.46
C GLY A 5 -8.34 -7.82 0.62
N GLY A 6 -9.26 -7.27 -0.14
CA GLY A 6 -10.68 -7.68 -0.13
C GLY A 6 -11.61 -6.52 -0.42
N PHE A 7 -12.88 -6.68 -0.03
CA PHE A 7 -13.95 -5.70 -0.21
C PHE A 7 -14.67 -5.51 1.12
N SER A 8 -14.04 -4.79 2.05
CA SER A 8 -14.56 -4.61 3.41
C SER A 8 -15.91 -3.90 3.36
N TYR A 9 -16.92 -4.49 4.03
CA TYR A 9 -18.30 -3.99 4.04
C TYR A 9 -18.90 -3.75 2.64
N GLY A 10 -18.44 -4.54 1.61
CA GLY A 10 -18.91 -4.41 0.24
C GLY A 10 -18.52 -3.11 -0.46
N ASP A 11 -17.51 -2.39 0.05
CA ASP A 11 -17.00 -1.12 -0.46
C ASP A 11 -18.07 -0.01 -0.61
N TYR A 12 -19.13 -0.07 0.21
CA TYR A 12 -20.14 0.98 0.24
C TYR A 12 -19.51 2.32 0.64
N LEU A 13 -19.95 3.40 0.00
CA LEU A 13 -19.45 4.77 0.05
C LEU A 13 -18.11 4.92 -0.67
N ARG A 14 -17.04 4.34 -0.14
CA ARG A 14 -15.69 4.29 -0.67
C ARG A 14 -14.97 3.13 0.00
N CYS A 15 -14.08 2.47 -0.73
CA CYS A 15 -13.32 1.33 -0.21
C CYS A 15 -12.63 1.68 1.12
N GLY A 16 -12.85 0.87 2.15
CA GLY A 16 -12.28 1.08 3.49
C GLY A 16 -13.01 2.09 4.37
N ALA A 17 -13.94 2.92 3.83
CA ALA A 17 -14.55 4.02 4.56
C ALA A 17 -15.39 3.57 5.77
N ILE A 18 -16.11 2.45 5.66
CA ILE A 18 -16.91 1.92 6.79
C ILE A 18 -16.02 1.19 7.79
N ALA A 19 -14.97 0.53 7.32
CA ALA A 19 -14.03 -0.21 8.18
C ALA A 19 -13.37 0.68 9.24
N ARG A 20 -13.17 1.98 8.96
CA ARG A 20 -12.61 2.94 9.93
C ARG A 20 -13.40 3.05 11.24
N PHE A 21 -14.69 2.70 11.23
CA PHE A 21 -15.54 2.73 12.42
C PHE A 21 -15.52 1.41 13.20
N SER A 22 -14.78 0.41 12.73
CA SER A 22 -14.63 -0.85 13.45
C SER A 22 -13.89 -0.63 14.78
N PRO A 23 -14.31 -1.29 15.87
CA PRO A 23 -13.56 -1.29 17.14
C PRO A 23 -12.11 -1.75 16.99
N LEU A 24 -11.79 -2.53 15.95
CA LEU A 24 -10.43 -2.96 15.63
C LEU A 24 -9.49 -1.77 15.38
N ILE A 25 -10.00 -0.66 14.83
CA ILE A 25 -9.18 0.52 14.52
C ILE A 25 -8.61 1.16 15.79
N ASN A 26 -9.38 1.17 16.89
CA ASN A 26 -8.88 1.69 18.18
C ASN A 26 -7.73 0.80 18.70
N ALA A 27 -7.88 -0.52 18.64
CA ALA A 27 -6.81 -1.45 19.02
C ALA A 27 -5.58 -1.34 18.10
N LEU A 28 -5.80 -1.05 16.81
CA LEU A 28 -4.73 -0.82 15.85
C LEU A 28 -3.94 0.45 16.18
N ASP A 29 -4.59 1.52 16.63
CA ASP A 29 -3.93 2.76 17.04
C ASP A 29 -2.92 2.54 18.18
N ASP A 30 -3.33 1.83 19.23
CA ASP A 30 -2.44 1.46 20.35
C ASP A 30 -1.28 0.58 19.86
N PHE A 31 -1.55 -0.34 18.95
CA PHE A 31 -0.54 -1.21 18.35
C PHE A 31 0.51 -0.44 17.55
N VAL A 32 0.07 0.51 16.71
CA VAL A 32 0.95 1.38 15.92
C VAL A 32 1.76 2.30 16.83
N LYS A 33 1.14 2.91 17.84
CA LYS A 33 1.81 3.79 18.81
C LYS A 33 2.90 3.07 19.58
N SER A 34 2.73 1.77 19.85
CA SER A 34 3.75 0.94 20.50
C SER A 34 4.94 0.58 19.61
N GLY A 35 4.98 1.07 18.36
CA GLY A 35 6.06 0.84 17.39
C GLY A 35 5.99 -0.49 16.65
N ARG A 36 4.91 -1.27 16.82
CA ARG A 36 4.73 -2.55 16.15
C ARG A 36 4.34 -2.36 14.68
N ARG A 37 4.69 -3.34 13.84
CA ARG A 37 4.50 -3.27 12.40
C ARG A 37 3.07 -3.57 11.96
N VAL A 38 2.56 -2.75 11.05
CA VAL A 38 1.27 -2.93 10.37
C VAL A 38 1.48 -2.87 8.87
N LEU A 39 1.01 -3.89 8.16
CA LEU A 39 1.00 -3.97 6.71
C LEU A 39 -0.45 -3.90 6.21
N GLY A 40 -0.78 -2.95 5.35
CA GLY A 40 -2.05 -2.86 4.65
C GLY A 40 -1.88 -3.17 3.17
N ILE A 41 -2.54 -4.24 2.70
CA ILE A 41 -2.49 -4.69 1.31
C ILE A 41 -3.82 -4.34 0.63
N CYS A 42 -3.78 -3.63 -0.50
CA CYS A 42 -4.93 -3.28 -1.32
C CYS A 42 -6.06 -2.64 -0.45
N ASN A 43 -7.13 -3.36 -0.12
CA ASN A 43 -8.18 -2.85 0.78
C ASN A 43 -7.63 -2.46 2.17
N GLY A 44 -6.63 -3.17 2.67
CA GLY A 44 -5.93 -2.79 3.91
C GLY A 44 -5.25 -1.42 3.82
N PHE A 45 -4.66 -1.07 2.68
CA PHE A 45 -4.11 0.26 2.45
C PHE A 45 -5.21 1.34 2.41
N GLN A 46 -6.34 1.05 1.76
CA GLN A 46 -7.51 1.93 1.77
C GLN A 46 -8.01 2.19 3.20
N ILE A 47 -8.09 1.17 4.04
CA ILE A 47 -8.45 1.29 5.45
C ILE A 47 -7.45 2.17 6.21
N LEU A 48 -6.15 1.97 5.98
CA LEU A 48 -5.11 2.76 6.66
C LEU A 48 -5.16 4.25 6.30
N THR A 49 -5.47 4.60 5.05
CA THR A 49 -5.67 6.00 4.63
C THR A 49 -6.97 6.58 5.20
N GLU A 50 -8.09 5.84 5.11
CA GLU A 50 -9.38 6.28 5.65
C GLU A 50 -9.37 6.47 7.18
N SER A 51 -8.53 5.70 7.88
CA SER A 51 -8.38 5.77 9.35
C SER A 51 -7.28 6.75 9.79
N GLY A 52 -6.59 7.41 8.86
CA GLY A 52 -5.56 8.42 9.16
C GLY A 52 -4.21 7.87 9.63
N PHE A 53 -3.95 6.56 9.51
CA PHE A 53 -2.62 5.99 9.79
C PHE A 53 -1.61 6.30 8.69
N LEU A 54 -2.09 6.51 7.47
CA LEU A 54 -1.31 6.95 6.32
C LEU A 54 -1.98 8.18 5.68
N PRO A 55 -1.20 9.13 5.15
CA PRO A 55 -1.74 10.32 4.50
C PRO A 55 -2.33 10.02 3.11
N GLY A 56 -3.15 10.93 2.58
CA GLY A 56 -3.75 10.83 1.25
C GLY A 56 -5.03 9.98 1.24
N ALA A 57 -5.43 9.56 0.06
CA ALA A 57 -6.63 8.74 -0.16
C ALA A 57 -6.47 7.82 -1.37
N LEU A 58 -7.17 6.69 -1.38
CA LEU A 58 -7.32 5.84 -2.56
C LEU A 58 -8.66 6.15 -3.22
N THR A 59 -8.65 6.35 -4.54
CA THR A 59 -9.82 6.74 -5.33
C THR A 59 -9.95 5.82 -6.54
N ALA A 60 -11.06 5.95 -7.27
CA ALA A 60 -11.31 5.21 -8.49
C ALA A 60 -10.13 5.35 -9.49
N ASN A 61 -9.76 4.26 -10.13
CA ASN A 61 -8.77 4.25 -11.20
C ASN A 61 -9.13 5.29 -12.26
N LYS A 62 -8.12 5.93 -12.87
CA LYS A 62 -8.33 7.00 -13.86
C LYS A 62 -9.24 6.60 -15.03
N ASN A 63 -9.18 5.33 -15.43
CA ASN A 63 -9.99 4.77 -16.52
C ASN A 63 -11.35 4.23 -16.05
N LEU A 64 -11.67 4.32 -14.75
CA LEU A 64 -12.88 3.82 -14.10
C LEU A 64 -13.11 2.30 -14.22
N ASN A 65 -12.10 1.56 -14.67
CA ASN A 65 -12.16 0.12 -14.82
C ASN A 65 -11.43 -0.59 -13.67
N PHE A 66 -11.89 -1.79 -13.33
CA PHE A 66 -11.13 -2.72 -12.50
C PHE A 66 -9.88 -3.17 -13.28
N ILE A 67 -8.73 -3.12 -12.65
CA ILE A 67 -7.45 -3.54 -13.23
C ILE A 67 -6.98 -4.78 -12.47
N CYS A 68 -6.69 -5.86 -13.21
CA CYS A 68 -6.08 -7.08 -12.70
C CYS A 68 -4.91 -7.41 -13.63
N ASP A 69 -3.69 -7.14 -13.17
CA ASP A 69 -2.47 -7.25 -13.99
C ASP A 69 -1.23 -7.38 -13.10
N ASP A 70 -0.14 -7.83 -13.68
CA ASP A 70 1.18 -7.81 -13.07
C ASP A 70 1.89 -6.48 -13.39
N VAL A 71 2.40 -5.80 -12.38
CA VAL A 71 3.05 -4.50 -12.54
C VAL A 71 4.50 -4.52 -12.06
N GLU A 72 5.37 -3.81 -12.76
CA GLU A 72 6.72 -3.54 -12.31
C GLU A 72 6.75 -2.33 -11.38
N LEU A 73 7.46 -2.48 -10.27
CA LEU A 73 7.54 -1.52 -9.19
C LEU A 73 9.00 -1.23 -8.85
N ASP A 74 9.34 0.05 -8.72
CA ASP A 74 10.62 0.45 -8.16
C ASP A 74 10.50 0.56 -6.64
N ILE A 75 11.42 -0.06 -5.91
CA ILE A 75 11.62 0.12 -4.48
C ILE A 75 12.34 1.47 -4.32
N VAL A 76 11.65 2.46 -3.76
CA VAL A 76 12.15 3.83 -3.61
C VAL A 76 12.77 4.05 -2.24
N SER A 77 12.18 3.46 -1.22
CA SER A 77 12.64 3.56 0.16
C SER A 77 12.44 2.25 0.91
N SER A 78 13.44 1.86 1.70
CA SER A 78 13.35 0.75 2.66
C SER A 78 13.11 1.23 4.09
N LYS A 79 12.56 2.42 4.26
CA LYS A 79 12.24 2.97 5.57
C LYS A 79 11.38 2.00 6.40
N GLY A 80 11.79 1.75 7.62
CA GLY A 80 11.16 0.75 8.49
C GLY A 80 11.58 -0.69 8.19
N GLY A 81 12.48 -0.92 7.23
CA GLY A 81 13.00 -2.25 6.90
C GLY A 81 11.97 -3.17 6.20
N TRP A 82 11.04 -2.61 5.44
CA TRP A 82 9.99 -3.37 4.73
C TRP A 82 10.50 -4.11 3.50
N PHE A 83 11.55 -3.61 2.86
CA PHE A 83 12.16 -4.17 1.66
C PHE A 83 13.64 -4.47 1.89
N ASN A 84 13.93 -5.11 3.01
CA ASN A 84 15.29 -5.30 3.49
C ASN A 84 15.80 -6.68 3.09
N ASP A 85 16.62 -6.74 2.04
CA ASP A 85 17.01 -8.00 1.48
C ASP A 85 18.39 -8.06 0.86
N GLY A 86 19.29 -7.29 1.40
CA GLY A 86 20.67 -7.32 0.97
C GLY A 86 20.98 -6.58 -0.32
N GLY A 87 20.09 -5.69 -0.76
CA GLY A 87 20.57 -4.48 -1.42
C GLY A 87 20.75 -4.47 -2.94
N GLU A 88 20.31 -5.46 -3.71
CA GLU A 88 20.52 -5.41 -5.16
C GLU A 88 19.25 -5.29 -6.01
N LYS A 89 18.11 -5.75 -5.53
CA LYS A 89 16.88 -5.70 -6.32
C LYS A 89 16.12 -4.39 -6.11
N GLN A 90 16.31 -3.46 -7.02
CA GLN A 90 15.60 -2.15 -7.00
C GLN A 90 14.22 -2.21 -7.65
N THR A 91 13.93 -3.28 -8.39
CA THR A 91 12.65 -3.48 -9.10
C THR A 91 12.08 -4.83 -8.78
N ILE A 92 10.79 -4.87 -8.43
CA ILE A 92 10.01 -6.08 -8.17
C ILE A 92 8.78 -6.12 -9.06
N LYS A 93 8.26 -7.32 -9.34
CA LYS A 93 7.03 -7.53 -10.10
C LYS A 93 5.97 -8.12 -9.19
N LEU A 94 4.85 -7.42 -9.00
CA LEU A 94 3.75 -7.85 -8.15
C LEU A 94 2.40 -7.71 -8.87
N PRO A 95 1.42 -8.57 -8.59
CA PRO A 95 0.08 -8.42 -9.12
C PRO A 95 -0.70 -7.30 -8.42
N ILE A 96 -1.58 -6.64 -9.18
CA ILE A 96 -2.61 -5.72 -8.69
C ILE A 96 -4.00 -6.24 -9.05
N ALA A 97 -5.01 -5.93 -8.22
CA ALA A 97 -6.41 -6.28 -8.49
C ALA A 97 -7.33 -5.29 -7.78
N HIS A 98 -7.68 -4.17 -8.43
CA HIS A 98 -8.45 -3.10 -7.80
C HIS A 98 -9.21 -2.23 -8.78
N GLY A 99 -10.37 -1.69 -8.35
CA GLY A 99 -11.11 -0.62 -9.02
C GLY A 99 -10.79 0.77 -8.44
N GLU A 100 -10.42 0.82 -7.16
CA GLU A 100 -10.09 2.04 -6.41
C GLU A 100 -8.67 1.95 -5.85
N GLY A 101 -7.66 1.94 -6.74
CA GLY A 101 -6.25 1.86 -6.38
C GLY A 101 -5.45 3.12 -6.66
N ARG A 102 -6.09 4.17 -7.15
CA ARG A 102 -5.44 5.43 -7.48
C ARG A 102 -5.13 6.22 -6.22
N TYR A 103 -3.86 6.28 -5.84
CA TYR A 103 -3.42 7.13 -4.74
C TYR A 103 -3.50 8.62 -5.12
N HIS A 104 -4.08 9.41 -4.25
CA HIS A 104 -4.22 10.86 -4.40
C HIS A 104 -3.84 11.59 -3.13
N CYS A 105 -3.09 12.69 -3.27
CA CYS A 105 -2.76 13.61 -2.20
C CYS A 105 -2.57 15.03 -2.75
N ASP A 106 -2.65 16.03 -1.86
CA ASP A 106 -2.30 17.41 -2.20
C ASP A 106 -0.77 17.60 -2.32
N SER A 107 -0.36 18.78 -2.81
CA SER A 107 1.05 19.12 -3.04
C SER A 107 1.87 19.14 -1.76
N ASP A 108 1.31 19.56 -0.64
CA ASP A 108 2.02 19.66 0.64
C ASP A 108 2.27 18.27 1.23
N THR A 109 1.26 17.39 1.13
CA THR A 109 1.39 15.97 1.49
C THR A 109 2.42 15.28 0.60
N LEU A 110 2.37 15.49 -0.73
CA LEU A 110 3.35 14.92 -1.64
C LEU A 110 4.77 15.37 -1.29
N LYS A 111 4.95 16.67 -1.02
CA LYS A 111 6.25 17.21 -0.59
C LYS A 111 6.76 16.52 0.67
N LYS A 112 5.90 16.34 1.69
CA LYS A 112 6.26 15.62 2.92
C LYS A 112 6.64 14.17 2.66
N LEU A 113 5.91 13.48 1.79
CA LEU A 113 6.22 12.09 1.42
C LEU A 113 7.59 11.97 0.76
N VAL A 114 7.96 12.91 -0.10
CA VAL A 114 9.27 12.94 -0.77
C VAL A 114 10.38 13.34 0.20
N ASP A 115 10.23 14.46 0.91
CA ASP A 115 11.26 15.02 1.79
C ASP A 115 11.62 14.07 2.95
N ASN A 116 10.68 13.24 3.41
CA ASN A 116 10.88 12.29 4.51
C ASN A 116 11.08 10.84 4.05
N GLU A 117 11.26 10.59 2.75
CA GLU A 117 11.48 9.26 2.18
C GLU A 117 10.37 8.25 2.54
N LEU A 118 9.10 8.71 2.53
CA LEU A 118 7.95 7.89 2.90
C LEU A 118 7.33 7.12 1.73
N ILE A 119 7.75 7.39 0.50
CA ILE A 119 7.32 6.63 -0.68
C ILE A 119 8.12 5.34 -0.71
N ALA A 120 7.45 4.22 -0.48
CA ALA A 120 8.08 2.91 -0.44
C ALA A 120 8.20 2.29 -1.84
N LEU A 121 7.11 2.33 -2.62
CA LEU A 121 7.03 1.75 -3.96
C LEU A 121 6.45 2.74 -4.96
N ARG A 122 6.96 2.71 -6.20
CA ARG A 122 6.41 3.43 -7.35
C ARG A 122 6.18 2.49 -8.52
N TYR A 123 5.10 2.72 -9.26
CA TYR A 123 4.88 2.07 -10.54
C TYR A 123 5.90 2.54 -11.58
N LYS A 124 6.54 1.64 -12.30
CA LYS A 124 7.33 2.00 -13.49
C LYS A 124 6.45 2.51 -14.63
N ASN A 125 5.33 1.81 -14.85
CA ASN A 125 4.30 2.21 -15.79
C ASN A 125 3.01 2.37 -15.00
N ASN A 126 2.59 3.62 -14.75
CA ASN A 126 1.44 3.92 -13.88
C ASN A 126 0.13 3.40 -14.48
N PRO A 127 -0.49 2.34 -13.91
CA PRO A 127 -1.66 1.70 -14.51
C PRO A 127 -2.96 2.44 -14.19
N ASN A 128 -3.00 3.20 -13.09
CA ASN A 128 -4.24 3.68 -12.50
C ASN A 128 -4.34 5.21 -12.34
N GLY A 129 -3.25 5.94 -12.67
CA GLY A 129 -3.19 7.38 -12.54
C GLY A 129 -2.86 7.88 -11.13
N SER A 130 -2.23 7.06 -10.29
CA SER A 130 -1.73 7.45 -8.96
C SER A 130 -0.82 8.67 -9.04
N SER A 131 -0.97 9.58 -8.09
CA SER A 131 -0.10 10.75 -7.94
C SER A 131 1.35 10.31 -7.78
N PHE A 132 2.25 10.89 -8.59
CA PHE A 132 3.69 10.63 -8.54
C PHE A 132 4.05 9.13 -8.65
N ASP A 133 3.22 8.36 -9.38
CA ASP A 133 3.34 6.92 -9.59
C ASP A 133 3.35 6.08 -8.29
N ILE A 134 2.85 6.63 -7.19
CA ILE A 134 2.86 5.97 -5.88
C ILE A 134 2.05 4.69 -5.92
N ALA A 135 2.70 3.57 -5.57
CA ALA A 135 2.10 2.25 -5.38
C ALA A 135 2.02 1.85 -3.89
N GLY A 136 2.86 2.45 -3.04
CA GLY A 136 2.88 2.21 -1.60
C GLY A 136 3.66 3.28 -0.84
N ILE A 137 3.22 3.52 0.40
CA ILE A 137 3.83 4.52 1.31
C ILE A 137 3.96 3.96 2.73
N THR A 138 4.88 4.57 3.49
CA THR A 138 4.99 4.34 4.94
C THR A 138 4.58 5.57 5.73
N ASN A 139 4.33 5.39 7.04
CA ASN A 139 4.23 6.50 7.98
C ASN A 139 5.62 7.02 8.38
N GLU A 140 5.68 8.15 9.08
CA GLU A 140 6.93 8.80 9.49
C GLU A 140 7.85 7.89 10.33
N LYS A 141 7.27 7.03 11.18
CA LYS A 141 8.02 6.06 12.00
C LYS A 141 8.49 4.84 11.20
N GLY A 142 7.99 4.62 10.00
CA GLY A 142 8.30 3.46 9.16
C GLY A 142 7.69 2.14 9.66
N ASN A 143 6.79 2.15 10.64
CA ASN A 143 6.19 0.94 11.16
C ASN A 143 4.80 0.60 10.59
N VAL A 144 4.25 1.47 9.74
CA VAL A 144 3.02 1.22 8.97
C VAL A 144 3.35 1.31 7.49
N LEU A 145 3.09 0.25 6.74
CA LEU A 145 3.21 0.21 5.27
C LEU A 145 1.83 -0.05 4.66
N GLY A 146 1.45 0.76 3.69
CA GLY A 146 0.30 0.51 2.83
C GLY A 146 0.75 0.39 1.37
N LEU A 147 0.25 -0.61 0.66
CA LEU A 147 0.53 -0.81 -0.76
C LEU A 147 -0.68 -1.39 -1.51
N MET A 148 -0.86 -0.99 -2.76
CA MET A 148 -1.94 -1.52 -3.61
C MET A 148 -1.61 -2.88 -4.24
N PRO A 149 -0.35 -3.16 -4.65
CA PRO A 149 0.04 -4.50 -5.09
C PRO A 149 -0.12 -5.56 -4.01
N HIS A 150 -0.21 -6.84 -4.46
CA HIS A 150 -0.45 -8.00 -3.63
C HIS A 150 0.82 -8.88 -3.49
N PRO A 151 1.73 -8.62 -2.54
CA PRO A 151 2.92 -9.45 -2.36
C PRO A 151 2.60 -10.89 -1.97
N GLU A 152 1.47 -11.13 -1.27
CA GLU A 152 1.03 -12.46 -0.89
C GLU A 152 0.67 -13.36 -2.08
N ARG A 153 0.46 -12.76 -3.26
CA ARG A 153 0.18 -13.50 -4.51
C ARG A 153 1.44 -13.76 -5.35
N ALA A 154 2.60 -13.33 -4.87
CA ALA A 154 3.90 -13.51 -5.52
C ALA A 154 4.96 -13.96 -4.51
N CYS A 155 4.64 -14.93 -3.66
CA CYS A 155 5.54 -15.48 -2.64
C CYS A 155 5.92 -16.95 -2.88
N ASP A 156 5.49 -17.53 -4.00
CA ASP A 156 5.83 -18.88 -4.43
C ASP A 156 5.77 -18.96 -5.97
N GLU A 157 6.68 -19.67 -6.58
CA GLU A 157 6.78 -19.83 -8.05
C GLU A 157 5.48 -20.38 -8.67
N THR A 158 4.72 -21.18 -7.93
CA THR A 158 3.49 -21.80 -8.42
C THR A 158 2.31 -20.84 -8.47
N ILE A 159 2.38 -19.70 -7.75
CA ILE A 159 1.27 -18.74 -7.66
C ILE A 159 1.57 -17.36 -8.26
N GLY A 160 2.75 -17.15 -8.83
CA GLY A 160 3.05 -15.87 -9.50
C GLY A 160 4.46 -15.34 -9.31
N GLY A 161 5.38 -16.16 -8.76
CA GLY A 161 6.76 -15.77 -8.52
C GLY A 161 7.09 -15.50 -7.06
N THR A 162 8.29 -15.02 -6.80
CA THR A 162 8.83 -14.89 -5.43
C THR A 162 9.13 -13.45 -5.01
N ASP A 163 8.81 -12.46 -5.84
CA ASP A 163 9.11 -11.06 -5.56
C ASP A 163 8.36 -10.49 -4.34
N GLY A 164 7.21 -11.07 -4.00
CA GLY A 164 6.48 -10.72 -2.78
C GLY A 164 7.21 -11.02 -1.48
N LEU A 165 8.18 -11.95 -1.51
CA LEU A 165 8.99 -12.27 -0.33
C LEU A 165 9.86 -11.09 0.12
N PHE A 166 10.17 -10.13 -0.75
CA PHE A 166 10.88 -8.91 -0.37
C PHE A 166 10.09 -8.03 0.62
N THR A 167 8.76 -8.16 0.62
CA THR A 167 7.88 -7.43 1.54
C THR A 167 7.51 -8.26 2.78
N LEU A 168 7.47 -9.60 2.67
CA LEU A 168 6.90 -10.49 3.68
C LEU A 168 7.93 -11.19 4.57
N LYS A 169 9.22 -10.93 4.38
CA LYS A 169 10.32 -11.51 5.20
C LYS A 169 10.57 -10.78 6.52
#